data_552205be3d7d0b53612f90c6b930bf58
#
_entry.id   552205be3d7d0b53612f90c6b930bf58
#
_cell.length_a   1.000
_cell.length_b   1.000
_cell.length_c   1.000
_cell.angle_alpha   90.00
_cell.angle_beta   90.00
_cell.angle_gamma   90.00
#
_symmetry.space_group_name_H-M   'P 1'
#
loop_
_entity.id
_entity.type
_entity.pdbx_description
1 polymer ?
#
loop_
_entity_poly.entity_id
_entity_poly.type
_entity_poly.pdbx_seq_one_letter_code
_entity_poly.pdbx_strand_id
1 'polypeptide(L)'
;MLTNSKFKELSFLVYGLGLSGQSVINFFKKNKIKNYKVWDDKKKKLFKQKRAKNLKETLNEVDFIVLSPGISLVDKKILIKFKKKI
;
A
#
# COMPACT_ATOMS: atom_id res chain seq x y z
N MET A 1 18.28 -12.23 0.63
CA MET A 1 16.86 -12.54 0.43
C MET A 1 16.10 -12.35 1.74
N LEU A 2 14.99 -11.62 1.69
CA LEU A 2 14.18 -11.38 2.87
C LEU A 2 13.40 -12.65 3.24
N THR A 3 13.47 -13.03 4.50
CA THR A 3 12.66 -14.14 5.02
C THR A 3 11.22 -13.66 5.23
N ASN A 4 10.27 -14.58 5.35
CA ASN A 4 8.89 -14.23 5.67
C ASN A 4 8.78 -13.43 6.98
N SER A 5 9.66 -13.73 7.95
CA SER A 5 9.69 -12.99 9.21
C SER A 5 10.02 -11.51 9.00
N LYS A 6 10.99 -11.20 8.16
CA LYS A 6 11.35 -9.82 7.85
C LYS A 6 10.22 -9.08 7.14
N PHE A 7 9.57 -9.72 6.17
CA PHE A 7 8.41 -9.13 5.51
C PHE A 7 7.30 -8.81 6.50
N LYS A 8 7.09 -9.66 7.50
CA LYS A 8 6.05 -9.44 8.51
C LYS A 8 6.35 -8.26 9.43
N GLU A 9 7.61 -7.89 9.56
CA GLU A 9 8.05 -6.75 10.37
C GLU A 9 7.91 -5.42 9.62
N LEU A 10 7.85 -5.46 8.29
CA LEU A 10 7.73 -4.27 7.46
C LEU A 10 6.27 -3.85 7.34
N SER A 11 6.06 -2.56 7.15
CA SER A 11 4.73 -2.01 6.94
C SER A 11 4.59 -1.50 5.51
N PHE A 12 3.39 -1.67 4.95
CA PHE A 12 3.11 -1.37 3.55
C PHE A 12 1.84 -0.55 3.41
N LEU A 13 1.82 0.29 2.40
CA LEU A 13 0.59 0.91 1.91
C LEU A 13 0.41 0.49 0.45
N VAL A 14 -0.71 -0.15 0.15
CA VAL A 14 -1.08 -0.50 -1.23
C VAL A 14 -1.93 0.65 -1.76
N TYR A 15 -1.36 1.43 -2.66
CA TYR A 15 -2.03 2.60 -3.24
C TYR A 15 -2.54 2.24 -4.64
N GLY A 16 -3.85 2.17 -4.75
CA GLY A 16 -4.52 1.72 -5.96
C GLY A 16 -5.01 0.28 -5.82
N LEU A 17 -6.32 0.08 -5.94
CA LEU A 17 -6.97 -1.22 -5.74
C LEU A 17 -7.53 -1.80 -7.02
N GLY A 18 -6.84 -1.60 -8.15
CA GLY A 18 -7.10 -2.33 -9.37
C GLY A 18 -6.59 -3.76 -9.28
N LEU A 19 -6.49 -4.45 -10.39
CA LEU A 19 -6.07 -5.86 -10.40
C LEU A 19 -4.71 -6.06 -9.76
N SER A 20 -3.75 -5.18 -10.06
CA SER A 20 -2.40 -5.29 -9.50
C SER A 20 -2.39 -5.13 -7.98
N GLY A 21 -3.10 -4.12 -7.47
CA GLY A 21 -3.19 -3.90 -6.03
C GLY A 21 -3.86 -5.05 -5.31
N GLN A 22 -4.92 -5.58 -5.88
CA GLN A 22 -5.62 -6.74 -5.30
C GLN A 22 -4.72 -7.98 -5.29
N SER A 23 -3.91 -8.17 -6.32
CA SER A 23 -2.94 -9.28 -6.38
C SER A 23 -1.90 -9.17 -5.27
N VAL A 24 -1.42 -7.97 -4.99
CA VAL A 24 -0.48 -7.73 -3.89
C VAL A 24 -1.12 -8.07 -2.55
N ILE A 25 -2.37 -7.67 -2.35
CA ILE A 25 -3.09 -7.97 -1.11
C ILE A 25 -3.28 -9.48 -0.95
N ASN A 26 -3.61 -10.18 -2.04
CA ASN A 26 -3.72 -11.64 -2.01
C ASN A 26 -2.39 -12.30 -1.63
N PHE A 27 -1.28 -11.77 -2.15
CA PHE A 27 0.06 -12.22 -1.76
C PHE A 27 0.29 -12.02 -0.27
N PHE A 28 -0.08 -10.85 0.27
CA PHE A 28 0.06 -10.57 1.71
C PHE A 28 -0.74 -11.55 2.54
N LYS A 29 -1.99 -11.80 2.17
CA LYS A 29 -2.86 -12.76 2.89
C LYS A 29 -2.30 -14.17 2.86
N LYS A 30 -1.82 -14.59 1.70
CA LYS A 30 -1.25 -15.93 1.51
C LYS A 30 0.00 -16.13 2.35
N ASN A 31 0.77 -15.10 2.55
CA ASN A 31 2.03 -15.13 3.30
C ASN A 31 1.88 -14.63 4.74
N LYS A 32 0.65 -14.43 5.20
CA LYS A 32 0.33 -13.99 6.56
C LYS A 32 0.97 -12.65 6.93
N ILE A 33 1.14 -11.79 5.94
CA ILE A 33 1.61 -10.42 6.14
C ILE A 33 0.39 -9.57 6.50
N LYS A 34 0.36 -9.04 7.72
CA LYS A 34 -0.81 -8.33 8.25
C LYS A 34 -0.61 -6.83 8.39
N ASN A 35 0.64 -6.37 8.37
CA ASN A 35 0.96 -4.96 8.60
C ASN A 35 0.94 -4.16 7.31
N TYR A 36 -0.26 -4.03 6.75
CA TYR A 36 -0.47 -3.22 5.56
C TYR A 36 -1.78 -2.45 5.66
N LYS A 37 -1.82 -1.34 4.94
CA LYS A 37 -3.04 -0.57 4.74
C LYS A 37 -3.25 -0.37 3.25
N VAL A 38 -4.47 0.02 2.88
CA VAL A 38 -4.82 0.23 1.48
C VAL A 38 -5.35 1.64 1.27
N TRP A 39 -5.24 2.12 0.05
CA TRP A 39 -5.85 3.37 -0.35
C TRP A 39 -6.20 3.34 -1.83
N ASP A 40 -7.38 3.86 -2.15
CA ASP A 40 -7.81 4.07 -3.53
C ASP A 40 -8.78 5.25 -3.52
N ASP A 41 -8.54 6.22 -4.40
CA ASP A 41 -9.35 7.44 -4.45
C ASP A 41 -10.79 7.16 -4.86
N LYS A 42 -11.02 6.08 -5.61
CA LYS A 42 -12.34 5.73 -6.15
C LYS A 42 -12.99 4.57 -5.42
N LYS A 43 -12.22 3.51 -5.12
CA LYS A 43 -12.72 2.26 -4.54
C LYS A 43 -12.67 2.31 -3.02
N LYS A 44 -13.50 3.15 -2.44
CA LYS A 44 -13.45 3.44 -1.00
C LYS A 44 -13.98 2.32 -0.13
N LYS A 45 -14.79 1.42 -0.67
CA LYS A 45 -15.40 0.32 0.11
C LYS A 45 -14.57 -0.96 0.06
N LEU A 46 -13.67 -1.08 -0.91
CA LEU A 46 -12.86 -2.28 -1.10
C LEU A 46 -11.79 -2.35 -0.01
N PHE A 47 -11.71 -3.49 0.66
CA PHE A 47 -10.80 -3.70 1.79
C PHE A 47 -10.94 -2.64 2.88
N LYS A 48 -12.17 -2.29 3.20
CA LYS A 48 -12.52 -1.19 4.11
C LYS A 48 -11.81 -1.26 5.46
N GLN A 49 -11.65 -2.45 6.03
CA GLN A 49 -10.99 -2.63 7.32
C GLN A 49 -9.50 -2.29 7.28
N LYS A 50 -8.88 -2.35 6.11
CA LYS A 50 -7.47 -2.04 5.92
C LYS A 50 -7.25 -0.63 5.36
N ARG A 51 -8.32 0.08 5.05
CA ARG A 51 -8.21 1.42 4.50
C ARG A 51 -7.56 2.38 5.49
N ALA A 52 -6.58 3.14 5.02
CA ALA A 52 -5.93 4.17 5.82
C ALA A 52 -6.96 5.23 6.24
N LYS A 53 -6.97 5.59 7.51
CA LYS A 53 -7.86 6.62 8.02
C LYS A 53 -7.36 8.01 7.67
N ASN A 54 -6.05 8.18 7.69
CA ASN A 54 -5.38 9.41 7.31
C ASN A 54 -4.24 9.07 6.37
N LEU A 55 -4.40 9.42 5.11
CA LEU A 55 -3.43 9.04 4.08
C LEU A 55 -2.03 9.61 4.36
N LYS A 56 -1.95 10.89 4.73
CA LYS A 56 -0.66 11.53 4.97
C LYS A 56 0.11 10.87 6.12
N GLU A 57 -0.58 10.57 7.22
CA GLU A 57 0.04 9.88 8.34
C GLU A 57 0.52 8.50 7.94
N THR A 58 -0.31 7.77 7.19
CA THR A 58 0.05 6.42 6.73
C THR A 58 1.27 6.46 5.82
N LEU A 59 1.34 7.43 4.91
CA LEU A 59 2.50 7.60 4.03
C LEU A 59 3.78 7.85 4.83
N ASN A 60 3.68 8.58 5.95
CA ASN A 60 4.83 8.81 6.83
C ASN A 60 5.25 7.56 7.60
N GLU A 61 4.29 6.76 8.02
CA GLU A 61 4.53 5.62 8.92
C GLU A 61 5.01 4.36 8.21
N VAL A 62 4.54 4.10 6.99
CA VAL A 62 4.87 2.84 6.31
C VAL A 62 6.30 2.82 5.82
N ASP A 63 6.86 1.61 5.74
CA ASP A 63 8.20 1.40 5.19
C ASP A 63 8.19 1.45 3.67
N PHE A 64 7.14 0.92 3.04
CA PHE A 64 7.04 0.84 1.59
C PHE A 64 5.65 1.20 1.10
N ILE A 65 5.61 1.81 -0.07
CA ILE A 65 4.38 2.11 -0.79
C ILE A 65 4.37 1.28 -2.06
N VAL A 66 3.35 0.43 -2.21
CA VAL A 66 3.14 -0.35 -3.43
C VAL A 66 2.18 0.44 -4.30
N LEU A 67 2.71 1.02 -5.37
CA LEU A 67 1.95 1.87 -6.26
C LEU A 67 1.45 1.09 -7.47
N SER A 68 0.15 1.17 -7.73
CA SER A 68 -0.45 0.54 -8.91
C SER A 68 0.07 1.20 -10.19
N PRO A 69 0.37 0.42 -11.26
CA PRO A 69 0.93 0.98 -12.49
C PRO A 69 0.07 2.06 -13.16
N GLY A 70 -1.23 2.04 -12.95
CA GLY A 70 -2.14 3.03 -13.52
C GLY A 70 -2.13 4.39 -12.83
N ILE A 71 -1.39 4.53 -11.73
CA ILE A 71 -1.35 5.78 -10.97
C ILE A 71 -0.11 6.57 -11.35
N SER A 72 -0.32 7.81 -11.79
CA SER A 72 0.77 8.70 -12.17
C SER A 72 1.24 9.52 -10.99
N LEU A 73 2.55 9.51 -10.72
CA LEU A 73 3.14 10.35 -9.68
C LEU A 73 2.98 11.85 -10.00
N VAL A 74 2.95 12.19 -11.29
CA VAL A 74 2.79 13.59 -11.72
C VAL A 74 1.45 14.14 -11.24
N ASP A 75 0.40 13.31 -11.29
CA ASP A 75 -0.95 13.71 -10.88
C ASP A 75 -1.17 13.61 -9.37
N LYS A 76 -0.26 12.98 -8.65
CA LYS A 76 -0.39 12.73 -7.20
C LYS A 76 0.72 13.41 -6.43
N LYS A 77 0.61 14.72 -6.28
CA LYS A 77 1.64 15.53 -5.60
C LYS A 77 2.00 15.04 -4.21
N ILE A 78 1.02 14.50 -3.48
CA ILE A 78 1.27 13.97 -2.15
C ILE A 78 2.25 12.80 -2.17
N LEU A 79 2.24 11.99 -3.24
CA LEU A 79 3.12 10.83 -3.36
C LEU A 79 4.56 11.21 -3.72
N ILE A 80 4.75 12.36 -4.36
CA ILE A 80 6.09 12.80 -4.77
C ILE A 80 7.02 12.92 -3.56
N LYS A 81 6.49 13.41 -2.45
CA LYS A 81 7.26 13.57 -1.20
C LYS A 81 7.74 12.24 -0.63
N PHE A 82 7.06 11.14 -0.99
CA PHE A 82 7.34 9.81 -0.44
C PHE A 82 7.89 8.84 -1.48
N LYS A 83 8.38 9.34 -2.61
CA LYS A 83 8.83 8.47 -3.71
C LYS A 83 9.96 7.52 -3.32
N LYS A 84 10.72 7.81 -2.28
CA LYS A 84 11.75 6.90 -1.78
C LYS A 84 11.20 5.62 -1.17
N LYS A 85 9.91 5.62 -0.81
CA LYS A 85 9.24 4.46 -0.23
C LYS A 85 8.53 3.58 -1.28
N ILE A 86 8.44 4.08 -2.50
CA ILE A 86 7.75 3.38 -3.60
C ILE A 86 8.61 2.26 -4.19
#